data_2c2eaa4f1fecfc46c575959968392916
#
_entry.id   2c2eaa4f1fecfc46c575959968392916
#
_cell.length_a   1.000
_cell.length_b   1.000
_cell.length_c   1.000
_cell.angle_alpha   90.00
_cell.angle_beta   90.00
_cell.angle_gamma   90.00
#
_symmetry.space_group_name_H-M   'P 1'
#
loop_
_entity.id
_entity.type
_entity.pdbx_description
1 polymer ?
#
loop_
_entity_poly.entity_id
_entity_poly.type
_entity_poly.pdbx_seq_one_letter_code
_entity_poly.pdbx_strand_id
1 'polypeptide(L)'
;PNVLNEVDYLLGVHDLYRQGALRFKRAMNGAFLDDDEKLAAPPVSSLRDLEYAAQKVEDNGDVDDPDYLKWLTMLMAPGSSLGGARPKASVVDENNQLWIAKFPSRRDDYDMAAWEFVAYRLALDAGIQMAECRTDKFNSHHHTFLTKRFDRSPESRLHFTSAMTQLGCYDGEYDASYLELAQFLTDHGTNAKEDLAQLWRRIVFNI
;
A
#
# COMPACT_ATOMS: atom_id res chain seq x y z
N PRO A 1 -3.78 -11.16 28.92
CA PRO A 1 -3.81 -10.65 27.55
C PRO A 1 -3.33 -11.75 26.61
N ASN A 2 -4.16 -12.10 25.61
CA ASN A 2 -3.74 -13.04 24.57
C ASN A 2 -2.61 -12.37 23.76
N VAL A 3 -1.48 -13.03 23.67
CA VAL A 3 -0.39 -12.59 22.80
C VAL A 3 -0.80 -12.98 21.38
N LEU A 4 -0.90 -11.99 20.49
CA LEU A 4 -1.16 -12.22 19.07
C LEU A 4 0.08 -12.87 18.45
N ASN A 5 -0.13 -13.85 17.59
CA ASN A 5 0.91 -14.47 16.78
C ASN A 5 0.77 -14.06 15.29
N GLU A 6 1.71 -14.43 14.44
CA GLU A 6 1.74 -14.04 13.03
C GLU A 6 0.47 -14.44 12.27
N VAL A 7 -0.14 -15.57 12.63
CA VAL A 7 -1.37 -16.04 11.98
C VAL A 7 -2.55 -15.12 12.34
N ASP A 8 -2.60 -14.60 13.58
CA ASP A 8 -3.66 -13.67 13.99
C ASP A 8 -3.57 -12.36 13.21
N TYR A 9 -2.35 -11.83 12.99
CA TYR A 9 -2.14 -10.66 12.13
C TYR A 9 -2.51 -10.96 10.68
N LEU A 10 -2.08 -12.10 10.15
CA LEU A 10 -2.40 -12.48 8.77
C LEU A 10 -3.91 -12.60 8.55
N LEU A 11 -4.62 -13.25 9.47
CA LEU A 11 -6.06 -13.50 9.32
C LEU A 11 -6.93 -12.30 9.69
N GLY A 12 -6.43 -11.39 10.56
CA GLY A 12 -7.13 -10.19 11.00
C GLY A 12 -7.16 -9.03 9.98
N VAL A 13 -6.53 -9.19 8.82
CA VAL A 13 -6.63 -8.19 7.74
C VAL A 13 -7.97 -8.34 7.04
N HIS A 14 -8.72 -7.23 6.92
CA HIS A 14 -10.00 -7.20 6.19
C HIS A 14 -9.82 -7.70 4.75
N ASP A 15 -10.72 -8.56 4.27
CA ASP A 15 -10.59 -9.24 2.98
C ASP A 15 -10.41 -8.26 1.81
N LEU A 16 -11.14 -7.15 1.80
CA LEU A 16 -11.05 -6.14 0.74
C LEU A 16 -9.65 -5.52 0.63
N TYR A 17 -8.94 -5.35 1.76
CA TYR A 17 -7.62 -4.69 1.79
C TYR A 17 -6.46 -5.64 1.56
N ARG A 18 -6.66 -6.96 1.70
CA ARG A 18 -5.60 -7.93 1.45
C ARG A 18 -4.89 -7.64 0.14
N GLN A 19 -3.58 -7.67 0.19
CA GLN A 19 -2.75 -7.50 -1.00
C GLN A 19 -2.82 -8.74 -1.89
N GLY A 20 -2.82 -8.51 -3.20
CA GLY A 20 -2.86 -9.58 -4.18
C GLY A 20 -4.20 -10.33 -4.21
N ALA A 21 -4.15 -11.58 -4.61
CA ALA A 21 -5.32 -12.43 -4.83
C ALA A 21 -5.55 -13.47 -3.72
N LEU A 22 -4.67 -13.59 -2.73
CA LEU A 22 -4.86 -14.53 -1.63
C LEU A 22 -6.02 -14.12 -0.73
N ARG A 23 -6.93 -15.06 -0.48
CA ARG A 23 -8.11 -14.89 0.37
C ARG A 23 -8.28 -16.12 1.24
N PHE A 24 -8.78 -15.92 2.45
CA PHE A 24 -8.93 -16.98 3.43
C PHE A 24 -10.38 -17.17 3.81
N LYS A 25 -10.79 -18.42 4.02
CA LYS A 25 -12.09 -18.79 4.58
C LYS A 25 -12.00 -20.08 5.40
N ARG A 26 -12.91 -20.24 6.35
CA ARG A 26 -12.93 -21.41 7.24
C ARG A 26 -13.53 -22.64 6.59
N ALA A 27 -14.45 -22.44 5.64
CA ALA A 27 -15.14 -23.53 4.93
C ALA A 27 -15.29 -23.17 3.45
N MET A 28 -15.32 -24.17 2.57
CA MET A 28 -15.42 -23.98 1.11
C MET A 28 -16.57 -23.05 0.70
N ASN A 29 -17.73 -23.21 1.34
CA ASN A 29 -18.95 -22.43 1.04
C ASN A 29 -19.18 -21.27 2.02
N GLY A 30 -18.19 -20.97 2.90
CA GLY A 30 -18.27 -19.88 3.86
C GLY A 30 -17.85 -18.52 3.28
N ALA A 31 -18.19 -17.45 4.01
CA ALA A 31 -17.67 -16.12 3.77
C ALA A 31 -16.14 -16.08 3.89
N PHE A 32 -15.51 -15.11 3.24
CA PHE A 32 -14.09 -14.85 3.47
C PHE A 32 -13.87 -14.27 4.86
N LEU A 33 -12.71 -14.54 5.44
CA LEU A 33 -12.37 -14.02 6.76
C LEU A 33 -12.23 -12.50 6.72
N ASP A 34 -12.79 -11.88 7.76
CA ASP A 34 -12.77 -10.44 8.01
C ASP A 34 -13.39 -9.64 6.84
N ASP A 35 -14.68 -9.87 6.61
CA ASP A 35 -15.49 -9.21 5.58
C ASP A 35 -16.54 -8.24 6.17
N ASP A 36 -16.32 -7.75 7.41
CA ASP A 36 -17.24 -6.80 8.05
C ASP A 36 -17.33 -5.49 7.26
N GLU A 37 -18.50 -5.21 6.68
CA GLU A 37 -18.77 -4.01 5.88
C GLU A 37 -18.51 -2.69 6.65
N LYS A 38 -18.60 -2.70 7.98
CA LYS A 38 -18.29 -1.53 8.81
C LYS A 38 -16.82 -1.15 8.79
N LEU A 39 -15.96 -2.11 8.44
CA LEU A 39 -14.52 -1.92 8.29
C LEU A 39 -14.11 -1.77 6.82
N ALA A 40 -15.08 -1.66 5.90
CA ALA A 40 -14.81 -1.47 4.48
C ALA A 40 -14.07 -0.17 4.19
N ALA A 41 -13.36 -0.11 3.05
CA ALA A 41 -12.59 1.06 2.64
C ALA A 41 -13.45 2.32 2.63
N PRO A 42 -13.06 3.37 3.35
CA PRO A 42 -13.76 4.63 3.29
C PRO A 42 -13.65 5.23 1.87
N PRO A 43 -14.65 6.01 1.44
CA PRO A 43 -14.58 6.69 0.16
C PRO A 43 -13.47 7.76 0.16
N VAL A 44 -12.99 8.12 -1.03
CA VAL A 44 -12.01 9.21 -1.23
C VAL A 44 -12.49 10.52 -0.59
N SER A 45 -13.81 10.75 -0.50
CA SER A 45 -14.37 11.92 0.19
C SER A 45 -14.00 12.01 1.69
N SER A 46 -13.63 10.89 2.31
CA SER A 46 -13.16 10.83 3.71
C SER A 46 -11.67 11.15 3.89
N LEU A 47 -10.91 11.43 2.83
CA LEU A 47 -9.46 11.67 2.91
C LEU A 47 -9.10 12.83 3.85
N ARG A 48 -9.92 13.88 3.88
CA ARG A 48 -9.73 15.01 4.82
C ARG A 48 -9.76 14.56 6.27
N ASP A 49 -10.74 13.74 6.63
CA ASP A 49 -10.91 13.25 8.00
C ASP A 49 -9.82 12.23 8.35
N LEU A 50 -9.42 11.39 7.40
CA LEU A 50 -8.32 10.43 7.58
C LEU A 50 -6.96 11.14 7.75
N GLU A 51 -6.69 12.18 6.98
CA GLU A 51 -5.46 12.99 7.15
C GLU A 51 -5.46 13.67 8.52
N TYR A 52 -6.59 14.25 8.95
CA TYR A 52 -6.72 14.83 10.28
C TYR A 52 -6.48 13.80 11.37
N ALA A 53 -7.10 12.60 11.26
CA ALA A 53 -6.89 11.50 12.19
C ALA A 53 -5.41 11.07 12.24
N ALA A 54 -4.74 10.99 11.08
CA ALA A 54 -3.32 10.66 10.99
C ALA A 54 -2.45 11.66 11.75
N GLN A 55 -2.70 12.95 11.57
CA GLN A 55 -1.98 14.02 12.28
C GLN A 55 -2.23 13.96 13.79
N LYS A 56 -3.45 13.67 14.22
CA LYS A 56 -3.80 13.55 15.64
C LYS A 56 -3.12 12.35 16.31
N VAL A 57 -3.02 11.23 15.62
CA VAL A 57 -2.29 10.06 16.13
C VAL A 57 -0.79 10.36 16.24
N GLU A 58 -0.20 11.10 15.29
CA GLU A 58 1.22 11.49 15.35
C GLU A 58 1.53 12.51 16.46
N ASP A 59 0.59 13.36 16.82
CA ASP A 59 0.76 14.35 17.91
C ASP A 59 0.88 13.71 19.31
N ASN A 60 0.96 12.40 19.42
CA ASN A 60 0.84 11.65 20.67
C ASN A 60 -0.42 12.06 21.41
N GLY A 61 -1.54 11.99 20.72
CA GLY A 61 -2.82 12.17 21.36
C GLY A 61 -2.78 11.41 22.66
N ASP A 62 -3.10 12.11 23.73
CA ASP A 62 -3.17 11.52 25.05
C ASP A 62 -3.93 10.21 24.91
N VAL A 63 -3.32 9.10 25.26
CA VAL A 63 -3.96 7.76 25.16
C VAL A 63 -5.28 7.76 25.93
N ASP A 64 -5.42 8.69 26.88
CA ASP A 64 -6.62 8.97 27.66
C ASP A 64 -7.63 9.89 26.94
N ASP A 65 -7.29 10.45 25.75
CA ASP A 65 -8.24 11.22 24.94
C ASP A 65 -9.34 10.28 24.39
N PRO A 66 -10.62 10.52 24.72
CA PRO A 66 -11.73 9.68 24.24
C PRO A 66 -11.81 9.57 22.70
N ASP A 67 -11.34 10.59 21.99
CA ASP A 67 -11.30 10.61 20.52
C ASP A 67 -10.08 9.88 19.94
N TYR A 68 -9.04 9.60 20.70
CA TYR A 68 -7.83 8.93 20.22
C TYR A 68 -8.13 7.55 19.65
N LEU A 69 -8.90 6.73 20.35
CA LEU A 69 -9.31 5.41 19.88
C LEU A 69 -10.15 5.48 18.60
N LYS A 70 -10.97 6.52 18.47
CA LYS A 70 -11.75 6.75 17.25
C LYS A 70 -10.84 7.04 16.06
N TRP A 71 -9.87 7.96 16.20
CA TRP A 71 -8.91 8.28 15.13
C TRP A 71 -8.05 7.08 14.77
N LEU A 72 -7.56 6.36 15.77
CA LEU A 72 -6.79 5.15 15.56
C LEU A 72 -7.60 4.09 14.78
N THR A 73 -8.87 3.89 15.14
CA THR A 73 -9.76 2.95 14.43
C THR A 73 -9.99 3.37 12.99
N MET A 74 -10.19 4.67 12.73
CA MET A 74 -10.36 5.20 11.36
C MET A 74 -9.15 4.92 10.47
N LEU A 75 -7.94 4.89 11.04
CA LEU A 75 -6.70 4.64 10.30
C LEU A 75 -6.35 3.16 10.21
N MET A 76 -6.56 2.40 11.30
CA MET A 76 -6.12 1.01 11.37
C MET A 76 -6.86 0.11 10.40
N ALA A 77 -8.18 0.23 10.29
CA ALA A 77 -8.96 -0.64 9.41
C ALA A 77 -8.50 -0.50 7.94
N PRO A 78 -8.50 0.70 7.32
CA PRO A 78 -8.07 0.87 5.93
C PRO A 78 -6.56 0.77 5.72
N GLY A 79 -5.75 0.89 6.78
CA GLY A 79 -4.28 0.82 6.71
C GLY A 79 -3.68 -0.56 7.03
N SER A 80 -4.45 -1.47 7.57
CA SER A 80 -3.97 -2.70 8.23
C SER A 80 -3.14 -3.64 7.35
N SER A 81 -3.30 -3.59 6.02
CA SER A 81 -2.54 -4.43 5.08
C SER A 81 -1.33 -3.74 4.45
N LEU A 82 -1.11 -2.46 4.78
CA LEU A 82 -0.11 -1.63 4.14
C LEU A 82 1.13 -1.49 5.03
N GLY A 83 2.27 -1.98 4.57
CA GLY A 83 3.55 -1.85 5.28
C GLY A 83 4.12 -0.43 5.24
N GLY A 84 5.19 -0.20 6.04
CA GLY A 84 5.94 1.05 6.12
C GLY A 84 5.44 2.03 7.19
N ALA A 85 6.34 2.89 7.67
CA ALA A 85 6.13 3.75 8.86
C ALA A 85 5.25 4.99 8.62
N ARG A 86 5.12 5.45 7.37
CA ARG A 86 4.32 6.66 7.06
C ARG A 86 2.83 6.39 7.18
N PRO A 87 2.04 7.32 7.75
CA PRO A 87 0.58 7.18 7.83
C PRO A 87 -0.05 6.99 6.44
N LYS A 88 -0.88 5.99 6.30
CA LYS A 88 -1.53 5.64 5.03
C LYS A 88 -2.86 4.94 5.24
N ALA A 89 -3.71 4.99 4.23
CA ALA A 89 -4.98 4.28 4.23
C ALA A 89 -5.35 3.79 2.82
N SER A 90 -6.09 2.68 2.76
CA SER A 90 -6.82 2.30 1.54
C SER A 90 -8.12 3.07 1.46
N VAL A 91 -8.43 3.61 0.30
CA VAL A 91 -9.69 4.33 0.02
C VAL A 91 -10.28 3.86 -1.30
N VAL A 92 -11.59 4.08 -1.47
CA VAL A 92 -12.32 3.72 -2.68
C VAL A 92 -12.78 4.99 -3.40
N ASP A 93 -12.53 5.07 -4.69
CA ASP A 93 -13.03 6.17 -5.52
C ASP A 93 -14.49 5.96 -5.96
N GLU A 94 -15.02 6.93 -6.69
CA GLU A 94 -16.38 6.91 -7.23
C GLU A 94 -16.65 5.78 -8.25
N ASN A 95 -15.59 5.22 -8.84
CA ASN A 95 -15.63 4.08 -9.74
C ASN A 95 -15.40 2.74 -9.03
N ASN A 96 -15.46 2.74 -7.69
CA ASN A 96 -15.20 1.58 -6.84
C ASN A 96 -13.79 0.99 -7.00
N GLN A 97 -12.80 1.83 -7.35
CA GLN A 97 -11.41 1.43 -7.49
C GLN A 97 -10.63 1.73 -6.20
N LEU A 98 -9.78 0.79 -5.80
CA LEU A 98 -8.97 0.92 -4.59
C LEU A 98 -7.71 1.75 -4.86
N TRP A 99 -7.48 2.71 -3.98
CA TRP A 99 -6.31 3.57 -3.93
C TRP A 99 -5.62 3.46 -2.58
N ILE A 100 -4.33 3.75 -2.55
CA ILE A 100 -3.57 3.95 -1.33
C ILE A 100 -3.29 5.44 -1.20
N ALA A 101 -3.76 6.04 -0.11
CA ALA A 101 -3.43 7.40 0.27
C ALA A 101 -2.27 7.37 1.27
N LYS A 102 -1.21 8.13 1.00
CA LYS A 102 -0.09 8.38 1.91
C LYS A 102 -0.20 9.81 2.41
N PHE A 103 -0.45 9.96 3.71
CA PHE A 103 -0.66 11.25 4.33
C PHE A 103 0.66 11.95 4.66
N PRO A 104 0.70 13.29 4.66
CA PRO A 104 1.84 14.03 5.15
C PRO A 104 2.01 13.80 6.66
N SER A 105 3.25 13.64 7.11
CA SER A 105 3.61 13.65 8.52
C SER A 105 3.83 15.08 9.00
N ARG A 106 3.53 15.35 10.27
CA ARG A 106 3.89 16.63 10.90
C ARG A 106 5.40 16.84 11.05
N ARG A 107 6.17 15.77 10.91
CA ARG A 107 7.64 15.79 10.97
C ARG A 107 8.29 16.02 9.61
N ASP A 108 7.48 16.19 8.56
CA ASP A 108 8.01 16.44 7.22
C ASP A 108 8.53 17.88 7.11
N ASP A 109 9.82 18.04 6.87
CA ASP A 109 10.45 19.33 6.60
C ASP A 109 10.12 19.88 5.21
N TYR A 110 9.66 19.01 4.30
CA TYR A 110 9.30 19.35 2.92
C TYR A 110 8.15 18.45 2.42
N ASP A 111 7.56 18.82 1.29
CA ASP A 111 6.41 18.14 0.72
C ASP A 111 6.82 16.82 0.05
N MET A 112 6.90 15.75 0.85
CA MET A 112 7.28 14.41 0.40
C MET A 112 6.38 13.88 -0.71
N ALA A 113 5.07 14.15 -0.62
CA ALA A 113 4.10 13.71 -1.62
C ALA A 113 4.29 14.41 -2.96
N ALA A 114 4.63 15.71 -2.94
CA ALA A 114 4.95 16.44 -4.16
C ALA A 114 6.24 15.91 -4.81
N TRP A 115 7.28 15.59 -4.03
CA TRP A 115 8.49 14.98 -4.55
C TRP A 115 8.27 13.56 -5.08
N GLU A 116 7.45 12.75 -4.39
CA GLU A 116 7.06 11.43 -4.88
C GLU A 116 6.32 11.54 -6.23
N PHE A 117 5.47 12.55 -6.38
CA PHE A 117 4.78 12.81 -7.64
C PHE A 117 5.72 13.29 -8.76
N VAL A 118 6.73 14.10 -8.45
CA VAL A 118 7.78 14.47 -9.41
C VAL A 118 8.54 13.23 -9.87
N ALA A 119 8.98 12.38 -8.95
CA ALA A 119 9.66 11.13 -9.29
C ALA A 119 8.77 10.21 -10.15
N TYR A 120 7.48 10.11 -9.84
CA TYR A 120 6.49 9.40 -10.66
C TYR A 120 6.44 9.92 -12.10
N ARG A 121 6.37 11.24 -12.27
CA ARG A 121 6.34 11.87 -13.61
C ARG A 121 7.62 11.59 -14.39
N LEU A 122 8.78 11.73 -13.74
CA LEU A 122 10.07 11.42 -14.36
C LEU A 122 10.19 9.93 -14.73
N ALA A 123 9.65 9.02 -13.91
CA ALA A 123 9.62 7.60 -14.23
C ALA A 123 8.78 7.29 -15.48
N LEU A 124 7.62 7.95 -15.62
CA LEU A 124 6.81 7.85 -16.84
C LEU A 124 7.56 8.35 -18.07
N ASP A 125 8.22 9.51 -17.98
CA ASP A 125 9.01 10.11 -19.08
C ASP A 125 10.20 9.21 -19.45
N ALA A 126 10.75 8.45 -18.48
CA ALA A 126 11.78 7.43 -18.71
C ALA A 126 11.22 6.10 -19.30
N GLY A 127 9.92 6.01 -19.58
CA GLY A 127 9.27 4.82 -20.13
C GLY A 127 9.10 3.68 -19.12
N ILE A 128 9.11 3.99 -17.81
CA ILE A 128 8.83 3.04 -16.75
C ILE A 128 7.31 2.92 -16.56
N GLN A 129 6.81 1.70 -16.56
CA GLN A 129 5.41 1.43 -16.27
C GLN A 129 5.14 1.67 -14.78
N MET A 130 4.23 2.59 -14.47
CA MET A 130 3.84 2.97 -13.12
C MET A 130 2.33 2.83 -12.94
N ALA A 131 1.90 2.55 -11.71
CA ALA A 131 0.49 2.68 -11.35
C ALA A 131 0.05 4.15 -11.44
N GLU A 132 -1.22 4.38 -11.72
CA GLU A 132 -1.78 5.73 -11.76
C GLU A 132 -1.61 6.42 -10.40
N CYS A 133 -1.12 7.66 -10.41
CA CYS A 133 -0.89 8.45 -9.21
C CYS A 133 -1.42 9.87 -9.37
N ARG A 134 -1.82 10.46 -8.25
CA ARG A 134 -2.18 11.88 -8.14
C ARG A 134 -1.84 12.42 -6.76
N THR A 135 -1.89 13.74 -6.61
CA THR A 135 -1.73 14.41 -5.32
C THR A 135 -2.90 15.34 -5.07
N ASP A 136 -3.34 15.42 -3.82
CA ASP A 136 -4.39 16.32 -3.36
C ASP A 136 -3.96 17.03 -2.08
N LYS A 137 -4.50 18.21 -1.80
CA LYS A 137 -4.30 18.97 -0.54
C LYS A 137 -5.58 19.01 0.27
N PHE A 138 -5.46 18.74 1.57
CA PHE A 138 -6.59 18.77 2.50
C PHE A 138 -6.35 19.75 3.66
N ASN A 139 -5.89 19.26 4.80
CA ASN A 139 -5.70 20.09 6.02
C ASN A 139 -4.25 20.56 6.16
N SER A 140 -3.30 19.78 5.66
CA SER A 140 -1.88 20.07 5.74
C SER A 140 -1.43 21.09 4.69
N HIS A 141 -0.26 21.72 4.96
CA HIS A 141 0.46 22.49 3.95
C HIS A 141 1.09 21.60 2.88
N HIS A 142 1.35 20.34 3.18
CA HIS A 142 1.88 19.34 2.30
C HIS A 142 0.76 18.55 1.61
N HIS A 143 1.06 17.91 0.49
CA HIS A 143 0.11 17.10 -0.25
C HIS A 143 -0.05 15.71 0.37
N THR A 144 -1.19 15.10 0.15
CA THR A 144 -1.43 13.66 0.26
C THR A 144 -1.17 13.04 -1.11
N PHE A 145 -0.34 11.99 -1.17
CA PHE A 145 -0.07 11.23 -2.38
C PHE A 145 -1.04 10.06 -2.50
N LEU A 146 -1.66 9.91 -3.66
CA LEU A 146 -2.57 8.81 -3.95
C LEU A 146 -2.01 7.96 -5.08
N THR A 147 -1.99 6.64 -4.88
CA THR A 147 -1.62 5.68 -5.92
C THR A 147 -2.70 4.61 -6.04
N LYS A 148 -3.12 4.35 -7.28
CA LYS A 148 -4.10 3.31 -7.58
C LYS A 148 -3.50 1.94 -7.35
N ARG A 149 -4.24 1.05 -6.71
CA ARG A 149 -3.79 -0.33 -6.51
C ARG A 149 -3.74 -1.07 -7.84
N PHE A 150 -2.57 -1.57 -8.19
CA PHE A 150 -2.36 -2.35 -9.42
C PHE A 150 -2.86 -3.80 -9.31
N ASP A 151 -3.06 -4.28 -8.09
CA ASP A 151 -3.50 -5.65 -7.81
C ASP A 151 -5.03 -5.84 -7.86
N ARG A 152 -5.73 -4.86 -8.44
CA ARG A 152 -7.17 -4.87 -8.66
C ARG A 152 -7.51 -4.53 -10.10
N SER A 153 -8.42 -5.30 -10.67
CA SER A 153 -9.17 -4.93 -11.87
C SER A 153 -10.67 -4.84 -11.51
N PRO A 154 -11.53 -4.30 -12.37
CA PRO A 154 -12.97 -4.21 -12.10
C PRO A 154 -13.62 -5.55 -11.74
N GLU A 155 -13.09 -6.64 -12.27
CA GLU A 155 -13.70 -7.98 -12.15
C GLU A 155 -12.87 -8.96 -11.33
N SER A 156 -11.61 -8.65 -10.99
CA SER A 156 -10.70 -9.63 -10.41
C SER A 156 -9.63 -9.01 -9.52
N ARG A 157 -9.00 -9.88 -8.72
CA ARG A 157 -7.76 -9.59 -8.00
C ARG A 157 -6.60 -10.18 -8.76
N LEU A 158 -5.52 -9.42 -8.85
CA LEU A 158 -4.28 -9.87 -9.46
C LEU A 158 -3.33 -10.34 -8.35
N HIS A 159 -2.84 -11.56 -8.50
CA HIS A 159 -1.81 -12.06 -7.60
C HIS A 159 -0.47 -11.37 -7.91
N PHE A 160 0.28 -11.05 -6.87
CA PHE A 160 1.65 -10.60 -7.00
C PHE A 160 2.47 -11.07 -5.80
N THR A 161 3.78 -11.09 -5.97
CA THR A 161 4.74 -11.34 -4.89
C THR A 161 5.91 -10.38 -5.02
N SER A 162 6.65 -10.18 -3.94
CA SER A 162 7.89 -9.40 -4.00
C SER A 162 9.00 -10.19 -4.70
N ALA A 163 9.99 -9.48 -5.26
CA ALA A 163 11.21 -10.10 -5.78
C ALA A 163 11.92 -10.92 -4.70
N MET A 164 11.98 -10.39 -3.49
CA MET A 164 12.55 -11.06 -2.32
C MET A 164 11.90 -12.43 -2.07
N THR A 165 10.56 -12.50 -2.12
CA THR A 165 9.82 -13.78 -1.98
C THR A 165 10.16 -14.75 -3.10
N GLN A 166 10.26 -14.28 -4.35
CA GLN A 166 10.56 -15.15 -5.49
C GLN A 166 11.98 -15.69 -5.48
N LEU A 167 12.93 -14.92 -4.97
CA LEU A 167 14.33 -15.32 -4.83
C LEU A 167 14.60 -16.11 -3.53
N GLY A 168 13.59 -16.28 -2.66
CA GLY A 168 13.75 -16.95 -1.37
C GLY A 168 14.60 -16.19 -0.35
N CYS A 169 14.72 -14.88 -0.52
CA CYS A 169 15.49 -14.01 0.37
C CYS A 169 14.64 -13.47 1.52
N TYR A 170 15.28 -13.09 2.61
CA TYR A 170 14.67 -12.49 3.80
C TYR A 170 15.15 -11.06 4.00
N ASP A 171 14.37 -10.29 4.76
CA ASP A 171 14.76 -8.93 5.14
C ASP A 171 16.07 -8.95 5.96
N GLY A 172 17.01 -8.07 5.59
CA GLY A 172 18.35 -8.05 6.19
C GLY A 172 19.38 -8.95 5.50
N GLU A 173 19.03 -9.72 4.49
CA GLU A 173 19.98 -10.42 3.62
C GLU A 173 20.45 -9.45 2.51
N TYR A 174 21.77 -9.28 2.38
CA TYR A 174 22.38 -8.31 1.45
C TYR A 174 23.06 -8.97 0.24
N ASP A 175 22.99 -10.29 0.12
CA ASP A 175 23.70 -11.03 -0.93
C ASP A 175 22.93 -11.12 -2.26
N ALA A 176 21.64 -10.77 -2.26
CA ALA A 176 20.82 -10.79 -3.47
C ALA A 176 21.15 -9.62 -4.41
N SER A 177 21.22 -9.93 -5.70
CA SER A 177 21.56 -8.95 -6.74
C SER A 177 20.45 -8.82 -7.79
N TYR A 178 20.46 -7.72 -8.53
CA TYR A 178 19.59 -7.56 -9.70
C TYR A 178 19.86 -8.60 -10.80
N LEU A 179 21.04 -9.24 -10.81
CA LEU A 179 21.35 -10.28 -11.77
C LEU A 179 20.54 -11.55 -11.50
N GLU A 180 20.35 -11.90 -10.22
CA GLU A 180 19.49 -13.04 -9.83
C GLU A 180 18.04 -12.79 -10.20
N LEU A 181 17.57 -11.55 -10.00
CA LEU A 181 16.22 -11.16 -10.43
C LEU A 181 16.10 -11.20 -11.96
N ALA A 182 17.11 -10.78 -12.71
CA ALA A 182 17.13 -10.87 -14.16
C ALA A 182 17.12 -12.32 -14.63
N GLN A 183 17.88 -13.21 -13.97
CA GLN A 183 17.85 -14.64 -14.25
C GLN A 183 16.47 -15.24 -13.98
N PHE A 184 15.87 -14.92 -12.83
CA PHE A 184 14.51 -15.36 -12.49
C PHE A 184 13.48 -14.93 -13.56
N LEU A 185 13.54 -13.67 -14.02
CA LEU A 185 12.66 -13.18 -15.09
C LEU A 185 12.90 -13.88 -16.42
N THR A 186 14.16 -14.27 -16.71
CA THR A 186 14.51 -15.03 -17.92
C THR A 186 13.92 -16.43 -17.90
N ASP A 187 13.97 -17.09 -16.73
CA ASP A 187 13.57 -18.48 -16.59
C ASP A 187 12.05 -18.66 -16.40
N HIS A 188 11.38 -17.68 -15.80
CA HIS A 188 9.98 -17.78 -15.36
C HIS A 188 9.05 -16.70 -15.93
N GLY A 189 9.59 -15.64 -16.52
CA GLY A 189 8.78 -14.53 -17.08
C GLY A 189 8.04 -14.95 -18.35
N THR A 190 6.78 -14.55 -18.45
CA THR A 190 5.98 -14.78 -19.67
C THR A 190 6.35 -13.87 -20.82
N ASN A 191 6.97 -12.71 -20.52
CA ASN A 191 7.47 -11.74 -21.49
C ASN A 191 8.87 -11.24 -21.10
N ALA A 192 9.80 -12.18 -20.93
CA ALA A 192 11.12 -11.93 -20.36
C ALA A 192 11.86 -10.73 -20.99
N LYS A 193 11.74 -10.54 -22.31
CA LYS A 193 12.42 -9.43 -23.02
C LYS A 193 11.92 -8.07 -22.53
N GLU A 194 10.62 -7.87 -22.41
CA GLU A 194 10.03 -6.60 -21.94
C GLU A 194 10.26 -6.45 -20.44
N ASP A 195 10.10 -7.52 -19.66
CA ASP A 195 10.29 -7.51 -18.22
C ASP A 195 11.73 -7.13 -17.85
N LEU A 196 12.72 -7.66 -18.56
CA LEU A 196 14.15 -7.30 -18.41
C LEU A 196 14.40 -5.84 -18.82
N ALA A 197 13.76 -5.35 -19.88
CA ALA A 197 13.88 -3.96 -20.29
C ALA A 197 13.28 -3.02 -19.23
N GLN A 198 12.15 -3.37 -18.63
CA GLN A 198 11.56 -2.60 -17.53
C GLN A 198 12.42 -2.67 -16.26
N LEU A 199 12.97 -3.84 -15.92
CA LEU A 199 13.90 -3.98 -14.80
C LEU A 199 15.13 -3.07 -14.99
N TRP A 200 15.75 -3.11 -16.17
CA TRP A 200 16.91 -2.28 -16.47
C TRP A 200 16.61 -0.79 -16.37
N ARG A 201 15.48 -0.31 -16.92
CA ARG A 201 15.06 1.10 -16.79
C ARG A 201 14.92 1.51 -15.33
N ARG A 202 14.30 0.65 -14.49
CA ARG A 202 14.13 0.92 -13.05
C ARG A 202 15.47 1.01 -12.33
N ILE A 203 16.40 0.10 -12.63
CA ILE A 203 17.74 0.13 -12.02
C ILE A 203 18.44 1.45 -12.35
N VAL A 204 18.50 1.80 -13.65
CA VAL A 204 19.16 3.04 -14.10
C VAL A 204 18.47 4.29 -13.56
N PHE A 205 17.16 4.28 -13.44
CA PHE A 205 16.40 5.41 -12.89
C PHE A 205 16.68 5.65 -11.40
N ASN A 206 17.00 4.61 -10.65
CA ASN A 206 17.25 4.68 -9.20
C ASN A 206 18.72 4.95 -8.82
N ILE A 207 19.64 5.07 -9.78
CA ILE A 207 21.05 5.45 -9.56
C ILE A 207 21.19 6.97 -9.57
#